data_27c5bb3d8a0087013196d7f63e3da3fe
#
_entry.id   27c5bb3d8a0087013196d7f63e3da3fe
#
_cell.length_a   1.000
_cell.length_b   1.000
_cell.length_c   1.000
_cell.angle_alpha   90.00
_cell.angle_beta   90.00
_cell.angle_gamma   90.00
#
_symmetry.space_group_name_H-M   'P 1'
#
loop_
_entity.id
_entity.type
_entity.pdbx_description
1 polymer ?
#
loop_
_entity_poly.entity_id
_entity_poly.type
_entity_poly.pdbx_seq_one_letter_code
_entity_poly.pdbx_strand_id
1 'polypeptide(L)'
;MSLTRRRTVAALAALPLALAATPATAKSAGRRPRPRTLHIAGDSTAAQKYADAAPETGWGMALPFFLGPGLRVANHAMNGRSSKSFIDEGLLAALLGDVRAGDFLLIQFGHNDEKTTDPLRGTDPWTTYQDHLRTYVTQARARHARPVLLTPIERRRFAEDGTARPSHGEYPAAMRALAAEERVPLIDAQALTLARWQQLGPDATQDYFNWQAPGESPNYPDGVQDNTHLQPRGAVDVARTTARALLDARVLAPGEVRRLDAPVPTEWITWPQP
;
A
#
# COMPACT_ATOMS: atom_id res chain seq x y z
N MET A 1 -13.36 -29.67 -108.26
CA MET A 1 -13.57 -30.34 -106.98
C MET A 1 -12.30 -30.04 -106.05
N SER A 2 -12.41 -29.07 -105.15
CA SER A 2 -11.29 -28.66 -104.34
C SER A 2 -11.62 -28.96 -102.86
N LEU A 3 -10.80 -29.74 -102.20
CA LEU A 3 -10.92 -30.15 -100.76
C LEU A 3 -10.01 -29.24 -99.96
N THR A 4 -10.62 -28.34 -99.21
CA THR A 4 -9.92 -27.43 -98.28
C THR A 4 -9.66 -28.11 -96.95
N ARG A 5 -8.38 -28.37 -96.57
CA ARG A 5 -7.99 -28.88 -95.32
C ARG A 5 -8.00 -27.74 -94.23
N ARG A 6 -8.84 -27.84 -93.23
CA ARG A 6 -8.80 -27.00 -92.05
C ARG A 6 -7.69 -27.51 -91.10
N ARG A 7 -6.74 -26.60 -90.77
CA ARG A 7 -5.75 -26.78 -89.70
C ARG A 7 -6.32 -26.32 -88.37
N THR A 8 -6.43 -27.24 -87.44
CA THR A 8 -6.82 -26.95 -86.07
C THR A 8 -5.57 -26.45 -85.32
N VAL A 9 -5.54 -25.21 -84.79
CA VAL A 9 -4.51 -24.70 -83.92
C VAL A 9 -4.99 -24.95 -82.47
N ALA A 10 -4.24 -25.79 -81.75
CA ALA A 10 -4.46 -25.99 -80.30
C ALA A 10 -3.75 -24.87 -79.55
N ALA A 11 -4.49 -24.04 -78.86
CA ALA A 11 -3.97 -23.06 -77.95
C ALA A 11 -3.72 -23.69 -76.55
N LEU A 12 -2.45 -23.74 -76.15
CA LEU A 12 -2.11 -24.07 -74.74
C LEU A 12 -2.39 -22.85 -73.85
N ALA A 13 -3.34 -22.97 -72.96
CA ALA A 13 -3.59 -21.99 -71.93
C ALA A 13 -2.64 -22.28 -70.72
N ALA A 14 -1.68 -21.40 -70.49
CA ALA A 14 -0.85 -21.43 -69.28
C ALA A 14 -1.66 -20.81 -68.10
N LEU A 15 -1.95 -21.60 -67.07
CA LEU A 15 -2.48 -21.12 -65.81
C LEU A 15 -1.34 -20.47 -64.97
N PRO A 16 -1.53 -19.27 -64.45
CA PRO A 16 -0.59 -18.72 -63.49
C PRO A 16 -0.77 -19.40 -62.14
N LEU A 17 0.31 -19.98 -61.59
CA LEU A 17 0.41 -20.49 -60.22
C LEU A 17 0.44 -19.31 -59.28
N ALA A 18 -0.69 -18.97 -58.67
CA ALA A 18 -0.74 -17.97 -57.60
C ALA A 18 -0.14 -18.58 -56.33
N LEU A 19 1.10 -18.16 -55.95
CA LEU A 19 1.64 -18.41 -54.62
C LEU A 19 0.79 -17.64 -53.61
N ALA A 20 -0.02 -18.37 -52.84
CA ALA A 20 -0.70 -17.85 -51.68
C ALA A 20 0.35 -17.55 -50.60
N ALA A 21 0.73 -16.30 -50.40
CA ALA A 21 1.50 -15.86 -49.28
C ALA A 21 0.63 -16.01 -47.99
N THR A 22 0.96 -16.98 -47.18
CA THR A 22 0.38 -17.10 -45.82
C THR A 22 0.78 -15.86 -45.02
N PRO A 23 -0.18 -15.11 -44.43
CA PRO A 23 0.16 -14.00 -43.56
C PRO A 23 0.91 -14.58 -42.35
N ALA A 24 2.18 -14.21 -42.19
CA ALA A 24 2.92 -14.46 -40.99
C ALA A 24 2.21 -13.71 -39.87
N THR A 25 1.51 -14.43 -38.98
CA THR A 25 1.01 -13.87 -37.72
C THR A 25 2.21 -13.44 -36.91
N ALA A 26 2.55 -12.16 -37.01
CA ALA A 26 3.50 -11.53 -36.11
C ALA A 26 2.94 -11.74 -34.68
N LYS A 27 3.55 -12.66 -33.91
CA LYS A 27 3.35 -12.74 -32.48
C LYS A 27 3.64 -11.34 -31.94
N SER A 28 2.59 -10.61 -31.59
CA SER A 28 2.71 -9.38 -30.83
C SER A 28 3.62 -9.69 -29.65
N ALA A 29 4.84 -9.14 -29.65
CA ALA A 29 5.74 -9.24 -28.51
C ALA A 29 4.98 -8.64 -27.33
N GLY A 30 4.46 -9.51 -26.44
CA GLY A 30 3.57 -9.15 -25.37
C GLY A 30 4.24 -8.07 -24.54
N ARG A 31 3.74 -6.83 -24.64
CA ARG A 31 4.15 -5.73 -23.80
C ARG A 31 3.96 -6.19 -22.36
N ARG A 32 5.07 -6.32 -21.61
CA ARG A 32 5.00 -6.73 -20.20
C ARG A 32 3.98 -5.83 -19.50
N PRO A 33 3.03 -6.39 -18.74
CA PRO A 33 2.08 -5.57 -18.00
C PRO A 33 2.82 -4.52 -17.16
N ARG A 34 2.31 -3.30 -17.14
CA ARG A 34 2.86 -2.24 -16.27
C ARG A 34 2.82 -2.72 -14.81
N PRO A 35 3.87 -2.53 -14.02
CA PRO A 35 3.79 -2.75 -12.59
C PRO A 35 2.65 -1.92 -11.99
N ARG A 36 1.83 -2.54 -11.15
CA ARG A 36 0.79 -1.84 -10.40
C ARG A 36 1.41 -1.14 -9.21
N THR A 37 0.80 -0.04 -8.78
CA THR A 37 1.27 0.74 -7.64
C THR A 37 0.33 0.56 -6.45
N LEU A 38 0.91 0.35 -5.27
CA LEU A 38 0.23 0.51 -3.99
C LEU A 38 0.50 1.93 -3.52
N HIS A 39 -0.49 2.80 -3.64
CA HIS A 39 -0.46 4.14 -3.08
C HIS A 39 -0.84 4.06 -1.59
N ILE A 40 -0.12 4.74 -0.71
CA ILE A 40 -0.43 4.81 0.72
C ILE A 40 -0.89 6.22 1.04
N ALA A 41 -2.14 6.36 1.47
CA ALA A 41 -2.66 7.54 2.16
C ALA A 41 -2.65 7.24 3.65
N GLY A 42 -1.98 8.08 4.45
CA GLY A 42 -1.83 7.81 5.87
C GLY A 42 -1.12 8.91 6.63
N ASP A 43 -0.85 8.62 7.89
CA ASP A 43 -0.22 9.52 8.84
C ASP A 43 1.29 9.22 9.06
N SER A 44 1.85 9.76 10.15
CA SER A 44 3.28 9.61 10.49
C SER A 44 3.73 8.16 10.69
N THR A 45 2.82 7.25 11.04
CA THR A 45 3.19 5.85 11.28
C THR A 45 3.52 5.10 10.00
N ALA A 46 3.01 5.57 8.86
CA ALA A 46 3.29 5.03 7.54
C ALA A 46 4.28 5.88 6.72
N ALA A 47 4.43 7.16 7.04
CA ALA A 47 5.13 8.17 6.23
C ALA A 47 6.61 7.84 5.97
N GLN A 48 7.12 8.35 4.85
CA GLN A 48 8.56 8.45 4.61
C GLN A 48 9.17 9.36 5.69
N LYS A 49 10.28 8.89 6.28
CA LYS A 49 11.12 9.68 7.18
C LYS A 49 12.44 10.03 6.51
N TYR A 50 13.06 11.11 6.98
CA TYR A 50 14.27 11.67 6.42
C TYR A 50 15.41 11.60 7.45
N ALA A 51 16.62 11.94 7.01
CA ALA A 51 17.83 11.77 7.82
C ALA A 51 17.78 12.52 9.17
N ASP A 52 17.07 13.64 9.23
CA ASP A 52 16.84 14.45 10.44
C ASP A 52 15.89 13.81 11.46
N ALA A 53 15.15 12.78 11.07
CA ALA A 53 14.24 12.04 11.94
C ALA A 53 14.73 10.61 12.26
N ALA A 54 15.85 10.17 11.67
CA ALA A 54 16.37 8.82 11.93
C ALA A 54 16.67 8.59 13.41
N PRO A 55 16.35 7.42 13.99
CA PRO A 55 15.90 6.18 13.37
C PRO A 55 14.37 6.04 13.25
N GLU A 56 13.57 7.11 13.47
CA GLU A 56 12.13 7.04 13.25
C GLU A 56 11.83 6.54 11.83
N THR A 57 10.92 5.58 11.69
CA THR A 57 10.66 4.87 10.43
C THR A 57 9.17 4.60 10.26
N GLY A 58 8.58 5.06 9.16
CA GLY A 58 7.21 4.67 8.82
C GLY A 58 7.18 3.26 8.20
N TRP A 59 6.13 2.46 8.51
CA TRP A 59 6.02 1.11 7.95
C TRP A 59 5.94 1.09 6.41
N GLY A 60 5.46 2.18 5.80
CA GLY A 60 5.44 2.33 4.34
C GLY A 60 6.83 2.33 3.69
N MET A 61 7.89 2.71 4.43
CA MET A 61 9.28 2.62 3.97
C MET A 61 9.75 1.16 3.82
N ALA A 62 9.26 0.27 4.67
CA ALA A 62 9.64 -1.14 4.69
C ALA A 62 8.75 -2.02 3.77
N LEU A 63 7.55 -1.56 3.41
CA LEU A 63 6.61 -2.36 2.61
C LEU A 63 7.19 -2.88 1.27
N PRO A 64 8.03 -2.13 0.53
CA PRO A 64 8.63 -2.61 -0.72
C PRO A 64 9.46 -3.90 -0.57
N PHE A 65 10.01 -4.18 0.60
CA PHE A 65 10.80 -5.39 0.84
C PHE A 65 9.97 -6.67 0.75
N PHE A 66 8.67 -6.56 0.98
CA PHE A 66 7.73 -7.67 1.00
C PHE A 66 6.91 -7.82 -0.27
N LEU A 67 7.11 -6.95 -1.27
CA LEU A 67 6.38 -6.96 -2.53
C LEU A 67 7.21 -7.53 -3.67
N GLY A 68 6.57 -8.27 -4.55
CA GLY A 68 7.16 -8.82 -5.77
C GLY A 68 7.45 -7.73 -6.83
N PRO A 69 8.22 -8.05 -7.87
CA PRO A 69 8.70 -7.08 -8.86
C PRO A 69 7.60 -6.46 -9.73
N GLY A 70 6.38 -7.05 -9.72
CA GLY A 70 5.20 -6.53 -10.41
C GLY A 70 4.46 -5.41 -9.66
N LEU A 71 4.91 -5.07 -8.44
CA LEU A 71 4.31 -4.05 -7.59
C LEU A 71 5.35 -2.98 -7.22
N ARG A 72 4.84 -1.76 -7.05
CA ARG A 72 5.61 -0.61 -6.51
C ARG A 72 4.84 0.01 -5.36
N VAL A 73 5.53 0.70 -4.48
CA VAL A 73 4.92 1.54 -3.43
C VAL A 73 5.12 2.99 -3.80
N ALA A 74 4.05 3.77 -3.74
CA ALA A 74 4.06 5.23 -3.73
C ALA A 74 3.52 5.67 -2.36
N ASN A 75 4.43 6.05 -1.48
CA ASN A 75 4.08 6.44 -0.12
C ASN A 75 3.77 7.94 -0.08
N HIS A 76 2.49 8.29 0.01
CA HIS A 76 2.01 9.67 0.13
C HIS A 76 1.64 10.02 1.59
N ALA A 77 1.81 9.10 2.53
CA ALA A 77 1.52 9.34 3.93
C ALA A 77 2.35 10.52 4.45
N MET A 78 1.73 11.35 5.31
CA MET A 78 2.35 12.58 5.80
C MET A 78 2.19 12.72 7.31
N ASN A 79 3.28 13.12 7.98
CA ASN A 79 3.33 13.31 9.43
C ASN A 79 2.21 14.25 9.91
N GLY A 80 1.50 13.84 10.96
CA GLY A 80 0.51 14.65 11.65
C GLY A 80 -0.85 14.79 10.94
N ARG A 81 -1.08 14.10 9.81
CA ARG A 81 -2.34 14.21 9.08
C ARG A 81 -3.37 13.23 9.59
N SER A 82 -4.60 13.70 9.69
CA SER A 82 -5.80 12.89 9.89
C SER A 82 -6.47 12.60 8.54
N SER A 83 -7.51 11.77 8.54
CA SER A 83 -8.33 11.55 7.35
C SER A 83 -8.91 12.85 6.80
N LYS A 84 -9.27 13.78 7.69
CA LYS A 84 -9.76 15.12 7.38
C LYS A 84 -8.67 16.02 6.80
N SER A 85 -7.59 16.28 7.55
CA SER A 85 -6.57 17.24 7.14
C SER A 85 -5.83 16.84 5.87
N PHE A 86 -5.68 15.54 5.60
CA PHE A 86 -5.09 15.04 4.35
C PHE A 86 -5.96 15.42 3.12
N ILE A 87 -7.30 15.49 3.29
CA ILE A 87 -8.23 15.98 2.25
C ILE A 87 -8.14 17.50 2.15
N ASP A 88 -8.30 18.19 3.28
CA ASP A 88 -8.40 19.64 3.34
C ASP A 88 -7.15 20.37 2.82
N GLU A 89 -5.98 19.76 3.00
CA GLU A 89 -4.69 20.25 2.47
C GLU A 89 -4.44 19.88 1.01
N GLY A 90 -5.38 19.21 0.33
CA GLY A 90 -5.25 18.83 -1.07
C GLY A 90 -4.36 17.61 -1.33
N LEU A 91 -3.85 16.94 -0.28
CA LEU A 91 -2.94 15.79 -0.40
C LEU A 91 -3.62 14.58 -1.09
N LEU A 92 -4.90 14.35 -0.79
CA LEU A 92 -5.67 13.33 -1.50
C LEU A 92 -5.78 13.66 -3.00
N ALA A 93 -6.04 14.90 -3.36
CA ALA A 93 -6.15 15.31 -4.77
C ALA A 93 -4.81 15.11 -5.52
N ALA A 94 -3.70 15.47 -4.87
CA ALA A 94 -2.35 15.26 -5.40
C ALA A 94 -2.06 13.75 -5.61
N LEU A 95 -2.29 12.92 -4.59
CA LEU A 95 -2.13 11.46 -4.65
C LEU A 95 -2.94 10.88 -5.81
N LEU A 96 -4.20 11.29 -5.92
CA LEU A 96 -5.09 10.79 -6.96
C LEU A 96 -4.65 11.21 -8.37
N GLY A 97 -3.82 12.22 -8.55
CA GLY A 97 -3.16 12.57 -9.81
C GLY A 97 -2.24 11.47 -10.34
N ASP A 98 -1.64 10.68 -9.45
CA ASP A 98 -0.71 9.60 -9.77
C ASP A 98 -1.41 8.25 -9.95
N VAL A 99 -2.62 8.09 -9.39
CA VAL A 99 -3.37 6.82 -9.39
C VAL A 99 -3.86 6.46 -10.80
N ARG A 100 -3.66 5.22 -11.18
CA ARG A 100 -4.08 4.65 -12.47
C ARG A 100 -4.98 3.45 -12.27
N ALA A 101 -5.77 3.14 -13.30
CA ALA A 101 -6.63 1.96 -13.29
C ALA A 101 -5.84 0.68 -12.95
N GLY A 102 -6.38 -0.08 -11.99
CA GLY A 102 -5.79 -1.32 -11.48
C GLY A 102 -4.78 -1.14 -10.34
N ASP A 103 -4.37 0.08 -10.01
CA ASP A 103 -3.54 0.36 -8.82
C ASP A 103 -4.35 0.14 -7.53
N PHE A 104 -3.67 0.15 -6.39
CA PHE A 104 -4.29 0.03 -5.07
C PHE A 104 -4.16 1.37 -4.32
N LEU A 105 -5.15 1.70 -3.50
CA LEU A 105 -5.06 2.77 -2.52
C LEU A 105 -5.23 2.17 -1.12
N LEU A 106 -4.13 2.08 -0.38
CA LEU A 106 -4.12 1.71 1.04
C LEU A 106 -4.41 2.97 1.86
N ILE A 107 -5.42 2.91 2.73
CA ILE A 107 -5.92 4.07 3.48
C ILE A 107 -5.80 3.75 4.96
N GLN A 108 -4.89 4.43 5.67
CA GLN A 108 -4.66 4.25 7.10
C GLN A 108 -4.63 5.58 7.84
N PHE A 109 -5.66 5.85 8.61
CA PHE A 109 -5.77 7.03 9.49
C PHE A 109 -6.37 6.65 10.83
N GLY A 110 -6.26 7.53 11.82
CA GLY A 110 -6.81 7.37 13.16
C GLY A 110 -6.03 8.16 14.20
N HIS A 111 -4.69 8.05 14.24
CA HIS A 111 -3.82 8.66 15.24
C HIS A 111 -3.99 10.17 15.41
N ASN A 112 -4.39 10.88 14.36
CA ASN A 112 -4.63 12.31 14.41
C ASN A 112 -6.11 12.65 14.38
N ASP A 113 -6.96 11.78 13.87
CA ASP A 113 -8.40 11.91 13.90
C ASP A 113 -8.95 11.94 15.33
N GLU A 114 -8.35 11.18 16.23
CA GLU A 114 -8.71 11.12 17.65
C GLU A 114 -8.33 12.37 18.45
N LYS A 115 -7.62 13.33 17.85
CA LYS A 115 -7.34 14.63 18.46
C LYS A 115 -8.57 15.55 18.37
N THR A 116 -9.66 15.14 18.98
CA THR A 116 -10.98 15.77 18.84
C THR A 116 -11.05 17.24 19.26
N THR A 117 -10.11 17.70 20.07
CA THR A 117 -9.98 19.12 20.44
C THR A 117 -9.26 19.97 19.41
N ASP A 118 -8.64 19.35 18.39
CA ASP A 118 -7.96 20.04 17.30
C ASP A 118 -8.92 20.13 16.10
N PRO A 119 -9.46 21.32 15.78
CA PRO A 119 -10.46 21.48 14.73
C PRO A 119 -9.90 21.21 13.32
N LEU A 120 -8.57 21.22 13.14
CA LEU A 120 -7.95 20.93 11.86
C LEU A 120 -7.84 19.43 11.60
N ARG A 121 -7.75 18.61 12.65
CA ARG A 121 -7.49 17.16 12.54
C ARG A 121 -8.57 16.31 13.14
N GLY A 122 -9.18 16.75 14.22
CA GLY A 122 -10.17 15.98 14.96
C GLY A 122 -11.39 15.61 14.13
N THR A 123 -11.88 14.40 14.33
CA THR A 123 -13.09 13.87 13.72
C THR A 123 -13.92 13.12 14.76
N ASP A 124 -15.19 12.89 14.47
CA ASP A 124 -16.03 11.94 15.22
C ASP A 124 -15.97 10.58 14.54
N PRO A 125 -15.72 9.46 15.26
CA PRO A 125 -15.49 8.15 14.66
C PRO A 125 -16.67 7.65 13.82
N TRP A 126 -17.91 7.88 14.26
CA TRP A 126 -19.11 7.31 13.65
C TRP A 126 -19.77 8.21 12.60
N THR A 127 -19.30 9.44 12.44
CA THR A 127 -19.82 10.40 11.47
C THR A 127 -18.70 10.91 10.56
N THR A 128 -18.03 11.99 10.92
CA THR A 128 -17.07 12.69 10.05
C THR A 128 -15.86 11.86 9.66
N TYR A 129 -15.37 10.97 10.52
CA TYR A 129 -14.28 10.05 10.18
C TYR A 129 -14.71 9.08 9.06
N GLN A 130 -15.90 8.45 9.22
CA GLN A 130 -16.43 7.57 8.17
C GLN A 130 -16.70 8.32 6.87
N ASP A 131 -17.21 9.55 6.93
CA ASP A 131 -17.48 10.37 5.73
C ASP A 131 -16.18 10.71 4.99
N HIS A 132 -15.11 11.05 5.71
CA HIS A 132 -13.80 11.26 5.09
C HIS A 132 -13.29 9.97 4.45
N LEU A 133 -13.30 8.84 5.16
CA LEU A 133 -12.86 7.55 4.61
C LEU A 133 -13.68 7.13 3.38
N ARG A 134 -14.99 7.37 3.38
CA ARG A 134 -15.87 7.11 2.22
C ARG A 134 -15.46 7.96 1.02
N THR A 135 -14.96 9.18 1.26
CA THR A 135 -14.40 10.03 0.20
C THR A 135 -13.19 9.38 -0.47
N TYR A 136 -12.23 8.84 0.29
CA TYR A 136 -11.07 8.10 -0.28
C TYR A 136 -11.53 6.90 -1.10
N VAL A 137 -12.46 6.11 -0.58
CA VAL A 137 -12.99 4.92 -1.25
C VAL A 137 -13.63 5.28 -2.58
N THR A 138 -14.51 6.28 -2.57
CA THR A 138 -15.25 6.74 -3.76
C THR A 138 -14.30 7.31 -4.82
N GLN A 139 -13.35 8.13 -4.41
CA GLN A 139 -12.39 8.74 -5.31
C GLN A 139 -11.41 7.72 -5.93
N ALA A 140 -11.00 6.70 -5.16
CA ALA A 140 -10.20 5.59 -5.69
C ALA A 140 -10.98 4.80 -6.75
N ARG A 141 -12.24 4.45 -6.45
CA ARG A 141 -13.12 3.74 -7.38
C ARG A 141 -13.38 4.53 -8.67
N ALA A 142 -13.56 5.85 -8.58
CA ALA A 142 -13.73 6.72 -9.73
C ALA A 142 -12.53 6.69 -10.68
N ARG A 143 -11.34 6.29 -10.19
CA ARG A 143 -10.12 6.10 -10.98
C ARG A 143 -9.85 4.64 -11.34
N HIS A 144 -10.83 3.77 -11.13
CA HIS A 144 -10.70 2.33 -11.33
C HIS A 144 -9.55 1.71 -10.51
N ALA A 145 -9.17 2.34 -9.41
CA ALA A 145 -8.25 1.78 -8.42
C ALA A 145 -9.01 0.94 -7.38
N ARG A 146 -8.26 0.14 -6.65
CA ARG A 146 -8.78 -0.76 -5.62
C ARG A 146 -8.50 -0.18 -4.25
N PRO A 147 -9.50 0.43 -3.57
CA PRO A 147 -9.32 0.90 -2.20
C PRO A 147 -9.20 -0.28 -1.23
N VAL A 148 -8.37 -0.12 -0.21
CA VAL A 148 -8.19 -1.03 0.91
C VAL A 148 -8.09 -0.19 2.18
N LEU A 149 -8.98 -0.45 3.14
CA LEU A 149 -8.93 0.20 4.43
C LEU A 149 -7.98 -0.54 5.37
N LEU A 150 -7.17 0.19 6.13
CA LEU A 150 -6.31 -0.34 7.17
C LEU A 150 -6.65 0.39 8.47
N THR A 151 -7.05 -0.35 9.51
CA THR A 151 -7.21 0.27 10.84
C THR A 151 -5.86 0.82 11.31
N PRO A 152 -5.82 1.91 12.14
CA PRO A 152 -4.56 2.42 12.66
C PRO A 152 -3.80 1.32 13.43
N ILE A 153 -2.48 1.30 13.30
CA ILE A 153 -1.64 0.38 14.09
C ILE A 153 -1.69 0.79 15.57
N GLU A 154 -1.59 -0.17 16.48
CA GLU A 154 -1.61 0.14 17.91
C GLU A 154 -0.34 0.84 18.39
N ARG A 155 -0.51 1.78 19.30
CA ARG A 155 0.59 2.33 20.10
C ARG A 155 1.12 1.27 21.07
N ARG A 156 2.35 1.47 21.53
CA ARG A 156 2.90 0.74 22.65
C ARG A 156 2.21 1.22 23.94
N ARG A 157 1.19 0.49 24.35
CA ARG A 157 0.44 0.77 25.59
C ARG A 157 0.16 -0.53 26.33
N PHE A 158 0.62 -0.60 27.57
CA PHE A 158 0.42 -1.75 28.44
C PHE A 158 -0.19 -1.32 29.77
N ALA A 159 -0.94 -2.23 30.37
CA ALA A 159 -1.33 -2.13 31.77
C ALA A 159 -0.18 -2.60 32.69
N GLU A 160 -0.32 -2.40 33.99
CA GLU A 160 0.68 -2.80 34.99
C GLU A 160 0.95 -4.31 34.99
N ASP A 161 -0.04 -5.12 34.65
CA ASP A 161 0.05 -6.56 34.54
C ASP A 161 0.71 -7.06 33.24
N GLY A 162 1.21 -6.15 32.38
CA GLY A 162 1.80 -6.46 31.08
C GLY A 162 0.81 -6.76 29.98
N THR A 163 -0.49 -6.52 30.19
CA THR A 163 -1.51 -6.67 29.15
C THR A 163 -1.48 -5.50 28.17
N ALA A 164 -1.31 -5.78 26.88
CA ALA A 164 -1.40 -4.77 25.83
C ALA A 164 -2.81 -4.17 25.77
N ARG A 165 -2.90 -2.85 25.67
CA ARG A 165 -4.17 -2.11 25.72
C ARG A 165 -4.44 -1.39 24.42
N PRO A 166 -5.69 -1.46 23.90
CA PRO A 166 -6.11 -0.66 22.75
C PRO A 166 -5.94 0.84 23.04
N SER A 167 -5.58 1.61 22.02
CA SER A 167 -5.26 3.04 22.17
C SER A 167 -6.08 3.97 21.29
N HIS A 168 -6.94 3.47 20.40
CA HIS A 168 -7.63 4.26 19.37
C HIS A 168 -9.14 4.43 19.60
N GLY A 169 -9.64 4.15 20.80
CA GLY A 169 -11.07 4.28 21.09
C GLY A 169 -11.95 3.56 20.07
N GLU A 170 -12.93 4.26 19.53
CA GLU A 170 -13.91 3.68 18.59
C GLU A 170 -13.51 3.78 17.11
N TYR A 171 -12.40 4.45 16.76
CA TYR A 171 -11.99 4.64 15.36
C TYR A 171 -11.80 3.33 14.59
N PRO A 172 -11.15 2.29 15.15
CA PRO A 172 -11.04 1.00 14.46
C PRO A 172 -12.40 0.32 14.24
N ALA A 173 -13.30 0.41 15.22
CA ALA A 173 -14.65 -0.15 15.11
C ALA A 173 -15.46 0.55 14.01
N ALA A 174 -15.39 1.88 13.96
CA ALA A 174 -16.06 2.69 12.95
C ALA A 174 -15.51 2.39 11.52
N MET A 175 -14.20 2.19 11.38
CA MET A 175 -13.60 1.80 10.09
C MET A 175 -14.04 0.39 9.67
N ARG A 176 -14.11 -0.58 10.60
CA ARG A 176 -14.61 -1.94 10.30
C ARG A 176 -16.05 -1.90 9.81
N ALA A 177 -16.91 -1.11 10.46
CA ALA A 177 -18.30 -0.93 10.05
C ALA A 177 -18.40 -0.34 8.63
N LEU A 178 -17.66 0.72 8.36
CA LEU A 178 -17.59 1.34 7.03
C LEU A 178 -17.08 0.37 5.96
N ALA A 179 -16.03 -0.40 6.26
CA ALA A 179 -15.51 -1.38 5.32
C ALA A 179 -16.55 -2.42 4.90
N ALA A 180 -17.37 -2.88 5.86
CA ALA A 180 -18.46 -3.80 5.59
C ALA A 180 -19.59 -3.15 4.77
N GLU A 181 -20.01 -1.93 5.13
CA GLU A 181 -21.02 -1.15 4.41
C GLU A 181 -20.60 -0.91 2.95
N GLU A 182 -19.40 -0.41 2.75
CA GLU A 182 -18.84 -0.08 1.45
C GLU A 182 -18.34 -1.31 0.67
N ARG A 183 -18.30 -2.50 1.28
CA ARG A 183 -17.74 -3.72 0.69
C ARG A 183 -16.31 -3.50 0.18
N VAL A 184 -15.49 -2.89 1.02
CA VAL A 184 -14.07 -2.63 0.78
C VAL A 184 -13.24 -3.63 1.57
N PRO A 185 -12.18 -4.23 1.00
CA PRO A 185 -11.26 -5.03 1.78
C PRO A 185 -10.70 -4.23 2.96
N LEU A 186 -10.66 -4.88 4.13
CA LEU A 186 -10.12 -4.32 5.36
C LEU A 186 -8.93 -5.16 5.84
N ILE A 187 -7.84 -4.49 6.17
CA ILE A 187 -6.73 -5.04 6.95
C ILE A 187 -6.88 -4.51 8.38
N ASP A 188 -7.16 -5.40 9.31
CA ASP A 188 -7.32 -5.04 10.71
C ASP A 188 -5.96 -4.89 11.39
N ALA A 189 -5.21 -3.86 10.99
CA ALA A 189 -3.86 -3.62 11.48
C ALA A 189 -3.84 -3.36 12.99
N GLN A 190 -4.92 -2.76 13.54
CA GLN A 190 -5.08 -2.57 14.98
C GLN A 190 -5.07 -3.91 15.74
N ALA A 191 -5.91 -4.85 15.34
CA ALA A 191 -5.98 -6.15 15.99
C ALA A 191 -4.68 -6.95 15.83
N LEU A 192 -4.07 -6.91 14.65
CA LEU A 192 -2.81 -7.60 14.35
C LEU A 192 -1.65 -7.05 15.19
N THR A 193 -1.51 -5.72 15.29
CA THR A 193 -0.44 -5.10 16.07
C THR A 193 -0.69 -5.22 17.57
N LEU A 194 -1.93 -5.13 18.04
CA LEU A 194 -2.26 -5.38 19.46
C LEU A 194 -1.85 -6.79 19.88
N ALA A 195 -2.19 -7.80 19.07
CA ALA A 195 -1.79 -9.19 19.33
C ALA A 195 -0.26 -9.35 19.29
N ARG A 196 0.40 -8.64 18.36
CA ARG A 196 1.86 -8.67 18.24
C ARG A 196 2.55 -8.05 19.46
N TRP A 197 2.07 -6.90 19.92
CA TRP A 197 2.59 -6.25 21.13
C TRP A 197 2.36 -7.11 22.37
N GLN A 198 1.19 -7.74 22.49
CA GLN A 198 0.92 -8.68 23.58
C GLN A 198 1.90 -9.86 23.58
N GLN A 199 2.22 -10.42 22.40
CA GLN A 199 3.17 -11.52 22.28
C GLN A 199 4.59 -11.12 22.69
N LEU A 200 5.01 -9.90 22.37
CA LEU A 200 6.34 -9.38 22.70
C LEU A 200 6.47 -8.97 24.18
N GLY A 201 5.39 -8.46 24.74
CA GLY A 201 5.39 -7.89 26.08
C GLY A 201 5.97 -6.47 26.14
N PRO A 202 5.87 -5.81 27.33
CA PRO A 202 6.22 -4.41 27.48
C PRO A 202 7.71 -4.10 27.19
N ASP A 203 8.63 -4.96 27.59
CA ASP A 203 10.05 -4.67 27.45
C ASP A 203 10.54 -4.83 26.01
N ALA A 204 10.26 -5.98 25.37
CA ALA A 204 10.73 -6.25 24.02
C ALA A 204 10.08 -5.35 22.96
N THR A 205 8.89 -4.77 23.22
CA THR A 205 8.28 -3.81 22.30
C THR A 205 8.99 -2.47 22.27
N GLN A 206 9.84 -2.12 23.23
CA GLN A 206 10.64 -0.89 23.17
C GLN A 206 11.50 -0.85 21.90
N ASP A 207 12.09 -1.99 21.51
CA ASP A 207 12.90 -2.14 20.31
C ASP A 207 12.12 -1.96 18.99
N TYR A 208 10.81 -1.86 19.05
CA TYR A 208 9.94 -1.68 17.88
C TYR A 208 9.49 -0.22 17.70
N PHE A 209 9.56 0.55 18.78
CA PHE A 209 9.17 1.96 18.82
C PHE A 209 10.40 2.86 18.92
N ASN A 210 10.24 4.15 18.66
CA ASN A 210 11.34 5.10 18.70
C ASN A 210 11.73 5.41 20.15
N TRP A 211 12.37 4.46 20.77
CA TRP A 211 12.99 4.55 22.09
C TRP A 211 14.50 4.61 21.92
N GLN A 212 15.11 5.70 22.35
CA GLN A 212 16.55 5.94 22.28
C GLN A 212 17.06 6.39 23.64
N ALA A 213 18.17 5.83 24.08
CA ALA A 213 18.86 6.35 25.26
C ALA A 213 19.56 7.68 24.94
N PRO A 214 19.83 8.51 25.93
CA PRO A 214 20.64 9.71 25.73
C PRO A 214 21.98 9.39 25.03
N GLY A 215 22.28 10.13 23.96
CA GLY A 215 23.51 9.95 23.17
C GLY A 215 23.51 8.79 22.18
N GLU A 216 22.45 7.97 22.11
CA GLU A 216 22.34 6.83 21.19
C GLU A 216 22.11 7.28 19.74
N SER A 217 21.32 8.32 19.54
CA SER A 217 21.04 8.89 18.22
C SER A 217 21.38 10.38 18.17
N PRO A 218 22.05 10.85 17.11
CA PRO A 218 22.36 12.28 16.96
C PRO A 218 21.10 13.16 16.83
N ASN A 219 19.98 12.61 16.34
CA ASN A 219 18.71 13.33 16.22
C ASN A 219 17.94 13.40 17.55
N TYR A 220 18.31 12.59 18.53
CA TYR A 220 17.71 12.51 19.85
C TYR A 220 18.80 12.53 20.95
N PRO A 221 19.56 13.64 21.07
CA PRO A 221 20.72 13.67 21.97
C PRO A 221 20.38 13.45 23.44
N ASP A 222 19.18 13.88 23.85
CA ASP A 222 18.67 13.68 25.21
C ASP A 222 17.86 12.38 25.37
N GLY A 223 17.83 11.53 24.32
CA GLY A 223 17.01 10.34 24.25
C GLY A 223 15.54 10.65 23.91
N VAL A 224 14.76 9.62 23.66
CA VAL A 224 13.32 9.70 23.41
C VAL A 224 12.62 8.41 23.84
N GLN A 225 11.38 8.53 24.35
CA GLN A 225 10.51 7.40 24.69
C GLN A 225 9.17 7.57 23.96
N ASP A 226 9.18 7.34 22.65
CA ASP A 226 7.99 7.47 21.82
C ASP A 226 7.26 6.12 21.71
N ASN A 227 6.02 6.10 22.16
CA ASN A 227 5.15 4.93 22.14
C ASN A 227 4.22 4.88 20.90
N THR A 228 4.42 5.78 19.94
CA THR A 228 3.58 5.92 18.74
C THR A 228 4.37 5.60 17.47
N HIS A 229 5.53 6.22 17.31
CA HIS A 229 6.33 6.08 16.10
C HIS A 229 7.29 4.90 16.19
N LEU A 230 7.46 4.23 15.07
CA LEU A 230 8.28 3.03 14.97
C LEU A 230 9.74 3.39 14.68
N GLN A 231 10.64 2.48 15.04
CA GLN A 231 11.99 2.41 14.51
C GLN A 231 12.11 1.25 13.49
N PRO A 232 13.26 1.03 12.82
CA PRO A 232 13.38 0.06 11.72
C PRO A 232 12.79 -1.32 11.99
N ARG A 233 13.05 -1.86 13.19
CA ARG A 233 12.53 -3.19 13.58
C ARG A 233 11.00 -3.24 13.59
N GLY A 234 10.37 -2.23 14.17
CA GLY A 234 8.92 -2.11 14.21
C GLY A 234 8.32 -1.89 12.82
N ALA A 235 8.92 -1.00 12.02
CA ALA A 235 8.46 -0.73 10.66
C ALA A 235 8.52 -1.96 9.76
N VAL A 236 9.61 -2.75 9.84
CA VAL A 236 9.77 -4.02 9.10
C VAL A 236 8.72 -5.03 9.53
N ASP A 237 8.44 -5.16 10.84
CA ASP A 237 7.47 -6.13 11.37
C ASP A 237 6.04 -5.75 10.96
N VAL A 238 5.65 -4.49 11.08
CA VAL A 238 4.33 -3.98 10.66
C VAL A 238 4.15 -4.11 9.13
N ALA A 239 5.17 -3.78 8.34
CA ALA A 239 5.11 -3.93 6.89
C ALA A 239 4.94 -5.39 6.46
N ARG A 240 5.66 -6.32 7.11
CA ARG A 240 5.51 -7.77 6.90
C ARG A 240 4.10 -8.24 7.23
N THR A 241 3.60 -7.84 8.39
CA THR A 241 2.24 -8.17 8.85
C THR A 241 1.19 -7.64 7.87
N THR A 242 1.35 -6.39 7.41
CA THR A 242 0.47 -5.79 6.40
C THR A 242 0.52 -6.55 5.07
N ALA A 243 1.71 -6.90 4.57
CA ALA A 243 1.85 -7.65 3.33
C ALA A 243 1.23 -9.05 3.42
N ARG A 244 1.38 -9.74 4.56
CA ARG A 244 0.73 -11.02 4.82
C ARG A 244 -0.78 -10.87 4.86
N ALA A 245 -1.30 -9.89 5.57
CA ALA A 245 -2.73 -9.65 5.66
C ALA A 245 -3.36 -9.27 4.29
N LEU A 246 -2.64 -8.53 3.44
CA LEU A 246 -3.06 -8.27 2.07
C LEU A 246 -3.15 -9.55 1.22
N LEU A 247 -2.23 -10.51 1.43
CA LEU A 247 -2.30 -11.83 0.81
C LEU A 247 -3.48 -12.65 1.34
N ASP A 248 -3.63 -12.73 2.65
CA ASP A 248 -4.68 -13.51 3.31
C ASP A 248 -6.09 -13.00 2.95
N ALA A 249 -6.24 -11.69 2.85
CA ALA A 249 -7.46 -11.03 2.37
C ALA A 249 -7.65 -11.14 0.83
N ARG A 250 -6.76 -11.81 0.11
CA ARG A 250 -6.78 -11.95 -1.35
C ARG A 250 -6.78 -10.62 -2.12
N VAL A 251 -6.28 -9.57 -1.50
CA VAL A 251 -6.02 -8.28 -2.17
C VAL A 251 -4.83 -8.44 -3.11
N LEU A 252 -3.78 -9.11 -2.63
CA LEU A 252 -2.60 -9.50 -3.40
C LEU A 252 -2.59 -11.01 -3.67
N ALA A 253 -2.03 -11.41 -4.80
CA ALA A 253 -1.81 -12.82 -5.13
C ALA A 253 -0.50 -13.36 -4.53
N PRO A 254 -0.34 -14.69 -4.34
CA PRO A 254 0.87 -15.28 -3.77
C PRO A 254 2.18 -14.86 -4.45
N GLY A 255 2.19 -14.71 -5.78
CA GLY A 255 3.36 -14.24 -6.54
C GLY A 255 3.66 -12.73 -6.42
N GLU A 256 2.81 -11.97 -5.74
CA GLU A 256 2.96 -10.53 -5.55
C GLU A 256 3.55 -10.16 -4.20
N VAL A 257 3.70 -11.14 -3.33
CA VAL A 257 4.37 -11.00 -2.02
C VAL A 257 5.61 -11.88 -1.96
N ARG A 258 6.57 -11.48 -1.11
CA ARG A 258 7.82 -12.21 -0.91
C ARG A 258 8.37 -11.99 0.50
N ARG A 259 9.31 -12.83 0.92
CA ARG A 259 10.04 -12.72 2.20
C ARG A 259 9.16 -12.66 3.45
N LEU A 260 7.93 -13.16 3.37
CA LEU A 260 7.00 -13.11 4.51
C LEU A 260 7.52 -13.91 5.71
N ASP A 261 8.31 -14.97 5.46
CA ASP A 261 8.88 -15.85 6.49
C ASP A 261 10.42 -15.74 6.58
N ALA A 262 11.03 -14.86 5.76
CA ALA A 262 12.47 -14.63 5.75
C ALA A 262 12.83 -13.38 6.57
N PRO A 263 14.01 -13.35 7.22
CA PRO A 263 14.50 -12.14 7.85
C PRO A 263 14.70 -11.04 6.80
N VAL A 264 14.37 -9.82 7.16
CA VAL A 264 14.67 -8.60 6.41
C VAL A 264 15.56 -7.75 7.30
N PRO A 265 16.81 -7.49 6.86
CA PRO A 265 17.74 -6.66 7.61
C PRO A 265 17.22 -5.24 7.78
N THR A 266 17.35 -4.69 8.97
CA THR A 266 16.95 -3.30 9.26
C THR A 266 17.80 -2.27 8.53
N GLU A 267 19.01 -2.63 8.18
CA GLU A 267 19.99 -1.84 7.42
C GLU A 267 19.54 -1.55 5.97
N TRP A 268 18.49 -2.21 5.50
CA TRP A 268 17.86 -1.90 4.20
C TRP A 268 16.99 -0.64 4.27
N ILE A 269 16.63 -0.20 5.46
CA ILE A 269 15.95 1.07 5.65
C ILE A 269 16.98 2.20 5.39
N THR A 270 16.59 3.15 4.59
CA THR A 270 17.39 4.34 4.30
C THR A 270 16.56 5.59 4.51
N TRP A 271 17.21 6.61 5.05
CA TRP A 271 16.63 7.93 5.27
C TRP A 271 17.29 8.90 4.29
N PRO A 272 16.57 9.30 3.21
CA PRO A 272 17.09 10.33 2.30
C PRO A 272 17.25 11.66 3.03
N GLN A 273 18.01 12.57 2.43
CA GLN A 273 18.03 13.96 2.89
C GLN A 273 16.65 14.61 2.64
N PRO A 274 16.21 15.57 3.50
CA PRO A 274 14.95 16.28 3.35
C PRO A 274 14.80 17.02 2.02
#